data_50acd274acece210f1e6dc71b20928ba
#
_entry.id   50acd274acece210f1e6dc71b20928ba
#
_cell.length_a   1.000
_cell.length_b   1.000
_cell.length_c   1.000
_cell.angle_alpha   90.00
_cell.angle_beta   90.00
_cell.angle_gamma   90.00
#
_symmetry.space_group_name_H-M   'P 1'
#
loop_
_entity.id
_entity.type
_entity.pdbx_description
1 polymer ?
#
loop_
_entity_poly.entity_id
_entity_poly.type
_entity_poly.pdbx_seq_one_letter_code
_entity_poly.pdbx_strand_id
1 'polypeptide(L)'
;MKEKTGYYYLLRVADVLIEIYFDRPLEISEAFQPFTEQAGKADISIKFKVTEHIAVEEELPLFSDTTFRIYEGKNEYYRIFCDPRDNSQPYAVSRFQSDNRVEVEYLRKKDYFMNSIHNAFAYIGFEEIMLRYGAMILHSSFIQTQYGGILFSGSSGIGKSTQADLWREYCGAEILNGDRTIIRKKDFVWKAYGSPYAGSSGYYVNRSTEIRCIILLEKSEDCRICKLEPAEAFGRLYAGLIVNTWNQRYIERITELLQNLVLELPVYRFWCSKDKKAVETLKNLLEKEKADG
;
A
#
# COMPACT_ATOMS: atom_id res chain seq x y z
N MET A 1 21.19 -36.45 -2.56
CA MET A 1 20.34 -35.25 -2.72
C MET A 1 20.32 -34.50 -1.39
N LYS A 2 20.99 -33.35 -1.28
CA LYS A 2 20.85 -32.51 -0.10
C LYS A 2 19.44 -31.89 -0.17
N GLU A 3 18.56 -32.17 0.79
CA GLU A 3 17.34 -31.41 1.02
C GLU A 3 17.75 -29.95 1.09
N LYS A 4 17.30 -29.14 0.14
CA LYS A 4 17.41 -27.69 0.23
C LYS A 4 16.44 -27.25 1.32
N THR A 5 16.95 -27.11 2.54
CA THR A 5 16.23 -26.51 3.64
C THR A 5 15.95 -25.05 3.27
N GLY A 6 14.75 -24.76 2.84
CA GLY A 6 14.28 -23.40 2.58
C GLY A 6 13.49 -22.87 3.77
N TYR A 7 13.35 -21.55 3.82
CA TYR A 7 12.62 -20.83 4.83
C TYR A 7 11.33 -20.29 4.22
N TYR A 8 10.22 -20.46 4.91
CA TYR A 8 8.91 -20.01 4.48
C TYR A 8 8.39 -18.97 5.45
N TYR A 9 7.84 -17.90 4.91
CA TYR A 9 7.22 -16.82 5.68
C TYR A 9 5.81 -16.64 5.14
N LEU A 10 4.82 -16.63 6.04
CA LEU A 10 3.44 -16.34 5.71
C LEU A 10 3.07 -14.99 6.27
N LEU A 11 2.54 -14.11 5.44
CA LEU A 11 2.13 -12.78 5.82
C LEU A 11 0.70 -12.51 5.32
N ARG A 12 -0.17 -12.08 6.22
CA ARG A 12 -1.53 -11.68 5.88
C ARG A 12 -1.64 -10.16 5.83
N VAL A 13 -1.82 -9.62 4.64
CA VAL A 13 -1.97 -8.18 4.40
C VAL A 13 -3.26 -7.94 3.65
N ALA A 14 -4.17 -7.14 4.20
CA ALA A 14 -5.49 -6.83 3.64
C ALA A 14 -6.28 -8.11 3.23
N ASP A 15 -6.28 -9.11 4.10
CA ASP A 15 -6.89 -10.44 3.91
C ASP A 15 -6.28 -11.28 2.76
N VAL A 16 -5.13 -10.87 2.22
CA VAL A 16 -4.36 -11.67 1.26
C VAL A 16 -3.23 -12.38 1.97
N LEU A 17 -3.19 -13.71 1.89
CA LEU A 17 -2.12 -14.51 2.48
C LEU A 17 -0.99 -14.71 1.48
N ILE A 18 0.14 -14.09 1.76
CA ILE A 18 1.34 -14.08 0.93
C ILE A 18 2.34 -15.06 1.52
N GLU A 19 2.77 -16.06 0.73
CA GLU A 19 3.86 -16.95 1.07
C GLU A 19 5.15 -16.47 0.40
N ILE A 20 6.23 -16.39 1.17
CA ILE A 20 7.57 -16.09 0.68
C ILE A 20 8.48 -17.26 0.98
N TYR A 21 9.09 -17.81 -0.05
CA TYR A 21 10.15 -18.80 0.06
C TYR A 21 11.52 -18.17 -0.19
N PHE A 22 12.46 -18.45 0.72
CA PHE A 22 13.84 -18.01 0.61
C PHE A 22 14.82 -19.15 0.94
N ASP A 23 16.03 -19.14 0.38
CA ASP A 23 17.04 -20.19 0.61
C ASP A 23 17.84 -20.01 1.91
N ARG A 24 17.64 -18.90 2.60
CA ARG A 24 18.25 -18.56 3.90
C ARG A 24 17.27 -17.81 4.80
N PRO A 25 17.55 -17.70 6.11
CA PRO A 25 16.67 -16.94 6.99
C PRO A 25 16.71 -15.45 6.65
N LEU A 26 15.54 -14.82 6.72
CA LEU A 26 15.36 -13.38 6.62
C LEU A 26 14.94 -12.80 7.98
N GLU A 27 15.41 -11.62 8.28
CA GLU A 27 14.93 -10.86 9.41
C GLU A 27 13.47 -10.40 9.18
N ILE A 28 12.62 -10.56 10.19
CA ILE A 28 11.27 -9.99 10.19
C ILE A 28 11.34 -8.68 10.98
N SER A 29 11.33 -7.56 10.27
CA SER A 29 11.33 -6.25 10.92
C SER A 29 10.07 -6.03 11.74
N GLU A 30 10.14 -5.14 12.73
CA GLU A 30 9.05 -4.83 13.66
C GLU A 30 7.74 -4.49 12.92
N ALA A 31 7.83 -3.74 11.82
CA ALA A 31 6.68 -3.36 11.01
C ALA A 31 5.95 -4.55 10.34
N PHE A 32 6.64 -5.65 10.09
CA PHE A 32 6.08 -6.85 9.47
C PHE A 32 5.61 -7.91 10.48
N GLN A 33 6.07 -7.85 11.73
CA GLN A 33 5.69 -8.83 12.76
C GLN A 33 4.18 -8.97 12.96
N PRO A 34 3.36 -7.91 13.03
CA PRO A 34 1.91 -8.02 13.19
C PRO A 34 1.21 -8.72 12.02
N PHE A 35 1.86 -8.84 10.87
CA PHE A 35 1.32 -9.43 9.65
C PHE A 35 1.71 -10.89 9.46
N THR A 36 2.57 -11.45 10.33
CA THR A 36 3.00 -12.85 10.24
C THR A 36 1.89 -13.82 10.62
N GLU A 37 1.84 -14.96 9.92
CA GLU A 37 0.92 -16.07 10.18
C GLU A 37 1.67 -17.37 10.41
N GLN A 38 1.10 -18.26 11.21
CA GLN A 38 1.68 -19.57 11.54
C GLN A 38 1.34 -20.63 10.48
N ALA A 39 0.15 -20.56 9.89
CA ALA A 39 -0.33 -21.52 8.93
C ALA A 39 -1.43 -20.92 8.03
N GLY A 40 -1.65 -21.51 6.88
CA GLY A 40 -2.71 -21.14 5.94
C GLY A 40 -2.38 -21.61 4.53
N LYS A 41 -3.41 -21.64 3.67
CA LYS A 41 -3.21 -21.83 2.23
C LYS A 41 -2.95 -20.48 1.61
N ALA A 42 -1.76 -20.26 1.10
CA ALA A 42 -1.39 -19.01 0.46
C ALA A 42 -2.29 -18.68 -0.75
N ASP A 43 -2.68 -17.41 -0.84
CA ASP A 43 -3.35 -16.85 -2.01
C ASP A 43 -2.34 -16.58 -3.12
N ILE A 44 -1.11 -16.19 -2.75
CA ILE A 44 0.00 -15.96 -3.68
C ILE A 44 1.31 -16.48 -3.07
N SER A 45 2.14 -17.14 -3.91
CA SER A 45 3.45 -17.64 -3.54
C SER A 45 4.56 -16.89 -4.26
N ILE A 46 5.55 -16.47 -3.52
CA ILE A 46 6.70 -15.71 -4.01
C ILE A 46 7.95 -16.52 -3.74
N LYS A 47 8.69 -16.84 -4.79
CA LYS A 47 9.90 -17.66 -4.69
C LYS A 47 11.14 -16.85 -5.06
N PHE A 48 12.02 -16.67 -4.08
CA PHE A 48 13.34 -16.11 -4.32
C PHE A 48 14.35 -17.22 -4.69
N LYS A 49 15.15 -16.96 -5.73
CA LYS A 49 16.16 -17.88 -6.25
C LYS A 49 17.47 -17.16 -6.48
N VAL A 50 18.54 -17.74 -6.04
CA VAL A 50 19.89 -17.26 -6.40
C VAL A 50 20.21 -17.68 -7.82
N THR A 51 20.78 -16.74 -8.59
CA THR A 51 21.36 -16.99 -9.92
C THR A 51 22.77 -16.42 -10.01
N GLU A 52 23.56 -16.95 -10.94
CA GLU A 52 24.89 -16.41 -11.23
C GLU A 52 24.87 -15.32 -12.30
N HIS A 53 23.76 -15.22 -13.04
CA HIS A 53 23.63 -14.27 -14.14
C HIS A 53 22.18 -13.77 -14.26
N ILE A 54 22.03 -12.47 -14.48
CA ILE A 54 20.75 -11.83 -14.87
C ILE A 54 20.86 -11.48 -16.35
N ALA A 55 20.02 -12.11 -17.16
CA ALA A 55 19.90 -11.74 -18.55
C ALA A 55 19.24 -10.35 -18.67
N VAL A 56 19.84 -9.50 -19.48
CA VAL A 56 19.28 -8.19 -19.86
C VAL A 56 18.90 -8.29 -21.32
N GLU A 57 17.67 -7.93 -21.63
CA GLU A 57 17.24 -7.84 -23.02
C GLU A 57 17.80 -6.56 -23.67
N GLU A 58 18.08 -6.61 -24.95
CA GLU A 58 18.61 -5.47 -25.73
C GLU A 58 17.52 -4.44 -26.03
N GLU A 59 16.26 -4.76 -25.72
CA GLU A 59 15.10 -3.88 -25.97
C GLU A 59 15.05 -2.70 -25.02
N LEU A 60 14.44 -1.61 -25.45
CA LEU A 60 14.22 -0.44 -24.61
C LEU A 60 13.15 -0.75 -23.55
N PRO A 61 13.37 -0.35 -22.29
CA PRO A 61 12.39 -0.56 -21.24
C PRO A 61 11.15 0.35 -21.45
N LEU A 62 9.98 -0.14 -21.08
CA LEU A 62 8.74 0.65 -21.02
C LEU A 62 8.81 1.75 -19.97
N PHE A 63 9.55 1.51 -18.91
CA PHE A 63 9.79 2.46 -17.82
C PHE A 63 11.19 2.24 -17.27
N SER A 64 11.84 3.32 -16.83
CA SER A 64 13.15 3.27 -16.20
C SER A 64 13.29 4.38 -15.17
N ASP A 65 13.75 4.02 -13.97
CA ASP A 65 14.24 4.95 -12.98
C ASP A 65 15.65 4.56 -12.50
N THR A 66 16.11 5.10 -11.38
CA THR A 66 17.45 4.82 -10.85
C THR A 66 17.58 3.45 -10.21
N THR A 67 16.48 2.76 -9.91
CA THR A 67 16.45 1.53 -9.12
C THR A 67 15.96 0.31 -9.90
N PHE A 68 15.03 0.51 -10.83
CA PHE A 68 14.51 -0.60 -11.65
C PHE A 68 14.09 -0.16 -13.04
N ARG A 69 13.98 -1.15 -13.92
CA ARG A 69 13.48 -1.02 -15.29
C ARG A 69 12.34 -2.02 -15.51
N ILE A 70 11.33 -1.63 -16.29
CA ILE A 70 10.21 -2.48 -16.67
C ILE A 70 10.32 -2.84 -18.14
N TYR A 71 10.16 -4.11 -18.42
CA TYR A 71 10.14 -4.64 -19.79
C TYR A 71 8.85 -5.41 -20.03
N GLU A 72 8.44 -5.45 -21.29
CA GLU A 72 7.33 -6.28 -21.73
C GLU A 72 7.81 -7.73 -21.93
N GLY A 73 7.13 -8.66 -21.26
CA GLY A 73 7.33 -10.10 -21.49
C GLY A 73 6.21 -10.66 -22.37
N LYS A 74 6.27 -11.96 -22.68
CA LYS A 74 5.28 -12.62 -23.57
C LYS A 74 3.83 -12.51 -23.05
N ASN A 75 3.64 -12.58 -21.74
CA ASN A 75 2.32 -12.59 -21.10
C ASN A 75 2.16 -11.52 -20.01
N GLU A 76 3.25 -11.08 -19.42
CA GLU A 76 3.29 -10.19 -18.27
C GLU A 76 4.52 -9.29 -18.35
N TYR A 77 4.50 -8.19 -17.62
CA TYR A 77 5.66 -7.34 -17.43
C TYR A 77 6.64 -7.98 -16.43
N TYR A 78 7.93 -7.68 -16.58
CA TYR A 78 8.91 -8.04 -15.59
C TYR A 78 9.78 -6.84 -15.20
N ARG A 79 10.33 -6.90 -14.00
CA ARG A 79 11.12 -5.83 -13.40
C ARG A 79 12.56 -6.26 -13.27
N ILE A 80 13.49 -5.48 -13.81
CA ILE A 80 14.92 -5.65 -13.59
C ILE A 80 15.40 -4.59 -12.61
N PHE A 81 15.96 -5.02 -11.47
CA PHE A 81 16.49 -4.14 -10.45
C PHE A 81 17.97 -3.89 -10.70
N CYS A 82 18.36 -2.60 -10.63
CA CYS A 82 19.70 -2.12 -10.92
C CYS A 82 20.31 -1.47 -9.67
N ASP A 83 21.62 -1.68 -9.45
CA ASP A 83 22.34 -1.00 -8.38
C ASP A 83 22.82 0.37 -8.87
N PRO A 84 22.28 1.49 -8.37
CA PRO A 84 22.68 2.81 -8.82
C PRO A 84 24.15 3.16 -8.46
N ARG A 85 24.76 2.42 -7.51
CA ARG A 85 26.16 2.58 -7.09
C ARG A 85 27.15 1.80 -7.97
N ASP A 86 26.65 0.91 -8.85
CA ASP A 86 27.44 0.01 -9.69
C ASP A 86 27.04 0.17 -11.15
N ASN A 87 27.15 1.40 -11.67
CA ASN A 87 26.79 1.76 -13.05
C ASN A 87 25.45 1.21 -13.51
N SER A 88 24.48 1.17 -12.60
CA SER A 88 23.15 0.60 -12.84
C SER A 88 23.16 -0.85 -13.34
N GLN A 89 24.13 -1.66 -12.86
CA GLN A 89 24.21 -3.07 -13.19
C GLN A 89 22.99 -3.84 -12.65
N PRO A 90 22.37 -4.69 -13.46
CA PRO A 90 21.28 -5.54 -13.04
C PRO A 90 21.75 -6.54 -11.97
N TYR A 91 20.94 -6.70 -10.91
CA TYR A 91 21.25 -7.65 -9.85
C TYR A 91 20.08 -8.53 -9.43
N ALA A 92 18.85 -8.15 -9.80
CA ALA A 92 17.68 -8.98 -9.57
C ALA A 92 16.65 -8.78 -10.68
N VAL A 93 15.82 -9.79 -10.88
CA VAL A 93 14.67 -9.73 -11.79
C VAL A 93 13.45 -10.36 -11.13
N SER A 94 12.31 -9.69 -11.22
CA SER A 94 11.02 -10.17 -10.73
C SER A 94 10.05 -10.40 -11.88
N ARG A 95 9.40 -11.58 -11.90
CA ARG A 95 8.43 -11.98 -12.92
C ARG A 95 7.19 -12.58 -12.28
N PHE A 96 6.02 -12.14 -12.72
CA PHE A 96 4.79 -12.88 -12.47
C PHE A 96 4.77 -14.10 -13.39
N GLN A 97 4.74 -15.30 -12.81
CA GLN A 97 4.64 -16.57 -13.56
C GLN A 97 3.18 -16.96 -13.85
N SER A 98 2.27 -16.50 -13.00
CA SER A 98 0.83 -16.68 -13.08
C SER A 98 0.16 -15.71 -12.09
N ASP A 99 -1.17 -15.64 -12.06
CA ASP A 99 -1.91 -14.75 -11.14
C ASP A 99 -1.55 -14.93 -9.66
N ASN A 100 -1.10 -16.12 -9.28
CA ASN A 100 -0.79 -16.46 -7.88
C ASN A 100 0.67 -16.84 -7.64
N ARG A 101 1.58 -16.57 -8.57
CA ARG A 101 3.00 -16.89 -8.40
C ARG A 101 3.92 -15.80 -8.94
N VAL A 102 4.84 -15.37 -8.09
CA VAL A 102 5.94 -14.46 -8.46
C VAL A 102 7.28 -15.19 -8.25
N GLU A 103 8.18 -15.02 -9.20
CA GLU A 103 9.56 -15.49 -9.07
C GLU A 103 10.51 -14.29 -9.09
N VAL A 104 11.42 -14.27 -8.12
CA VAL A 104 12.47 -13.26 -8.01
C VAL A 104 13.81 -13.96 -8.08
N GLU A 105 14.57 -13.73 -9.15
CA GLU A 105 15.93 -14.19 -9.28
C GLU A 105 16.90 -13.07 -8.92
N TYR A 106 17.97 -13.37 -8.18
CA TYR A 106 18.95 -12.37 -7.76
C TYR A 106 20.36 -12.92 -7.72
N LEU A 107 21.35 -12.04 -7.96
CA LEU A 107 22.77 -12.40 -7.92
C LEU A 107 23.24 -12.63 -6.49
N ARG A 108 23.92 -13.74 -6.22
CA ARG A 108 24.49 -14.08 -4.92
C ARG A 108 25.36 -12.96 -4.33
N LYS A 109 26.18 -12.32 -5.14
CA LYS A 109 27.05 -11.21 -4.71
C LYS A 109 26.30 -9.95 -4.24
N LYS A 110 25.01 -9.87 -4.48
CA LYS A 110 24.12 -8.74 -4.12
C LYS A 110 23.03 -9.17 -3.12
N ASP A 111 23.16 -10.30 -2.46
CA ASP A 111 22.16 -10.86 -1.54
C ASP A 111 21.91 -9.99 -0.29
N TYR A 112 22.86 -9.11 0.06
CA TYR A 112 22.72 -8.14 1.14
C TYR A 112 21.57 -7.14 0.93
N PHE A 113 21.09 -6.96 -0.30
CA PHE A 113 19.89 -6.16 -0.56
C PHE A 113 18.60 -6.85 -0.09
N MET A 114 18.62 -8.15 0.18
CA MET A 114 17.45 -8.97 0.51
C MET A 114 17.62 -9.65 1.87
N ASN A 115 18.08 -8.93 2.89
CA ASN A 115 18.38 -9.48 4.21
C ASN A 115 17.18 -9.52 5.17
N SER A 116 16.05 -8.91 4.79
CA SER A 116 14.84 -8.88 5.59
C SER A 116 13.58 -9.04 4.75
N ILE A 117 12.48 -9.39 5.38
CA ILE A 117 11.14 -9.42 4.76
C ILE A 117 10.78 -8.04 4.20
N HIS A 118 11.11 -6.97 4.92
CA HIS A 118 10.89 -5.60 4.44
C HIS A 118 11.57 -5.36 3.08
N ASN A 119 12.82 -5.74 2.97
CA ASN A 119 13.57 -5.59 1.72
C ASN A 119 13.03 -6.51 0.62
N ALA A 120 12.69 -7.77 0.94
CA ALA A 120 12.09 -8.70 -0.02
C ALA A 120 10.80 -8.16 -0.65
N PHE A 121 9.98 -7.44 0.12
CA PHE A 121 8.76 -6.81 -0.39
C PHE A 121 8.98 -5.73 -1.46
N ALA A 122 10.16 -5.13 -1.54
CA ALA A 122 10.48 -4.17 -2.60
C ALA A 122 10.56 -4.84 -3.99
N TYR A 123 10.76 -6.17 -4.05
CA TYR A 123 10.95 -6.90 -5.32
C TYR A 123 9.69 -7.58 -5.85
N ILE A 124 8.63 -7.69 -5.04
CA ILE A 124 7.48 -8.54 -5.38
C ILE A 124 6.38 -7.84 -6.18
N GLY A 125 6.46 -6.52 -6.36
CA GLY A 125 5.36 -5.77 -6.97
C GLY A 125 4.12 -5.75 -6.08
N PHE A 126 4.29 -5.38 -4.82
CA PHE A 126 3.24 -5.44 -3.81
C PHE A 126 1.96 -4.70 -4.21
N GLU A 127 2.06 -3.52 -4.83
CA GLU A 127 0.94 -2.74 -5.34
C GLU A 127 0.16 -3.47 -6.44
N GLU A 128 0.87 -4.24 -7.27
CA GLU A 128 0.26 -5.05 -8.33
C GLU A 128 -0.43 -6.28 -7.74
N ILE A 129 0.20 -6.92 -6.74
CA ILE A 129 -0.43 -7.99 -5.98
C ILE A 129 -1.74 -7.49 -5.36
N MET A 130 -1.71 -6.37 -4.64
CA MET A 130 -2.90 -5.82 -3.99
C MET A 130 -4.02 -5.55 -5.01
N LEU A 131 -3.70 -4.98 -6.17
CA LEU A 131 -4.69 -4.71 -7.21
C LEU A 131 -5.31 -5.99 -7.80
N ARG A 132 -4.54 -7.07 -7.95
CA ARG A 132 -5.07 -8.39 -8.39
C ARG A 132 -6.15 -8.91 -7.45
N TYR A 133 -6.04 -8.61 -6.15
CA TYR A 133 -7.02 -8.96 -5.13
C TYR A 133 -8.07 -7.85 -4.87
N GLY A 134 -8.20 -6.89 -5.79
CA GLY A 134 -9.22 -5.84 -5.71
C GLY A 134 -8.95 -4.79 -4.64
N ALA A 135 -7.69 -4.55 -4.31
CA ALA A 135 -7.28 -3.54 -3.35
C ALA A 135 -6.43 -2.44 -4.01
N MET A 136 -6.55 -1.22 -3.51
CA MET A 136 -5.71 -0.08 -3.89
C MET A 136 -4.99 0.48 -2.67
N ILE A 137 -3.86 1.15 -2.88
CA ILE A 137 -3.04 1.72 -1.81
C ILE A 137 -3.11 3.23 -1.91
N LEU A 138 -3.60 3.88 -0.85
CA LEU A 138 -3.71 5.32 -0.75
C LEU A 138 -2.66 5.88 0.23
N HIS A 139 -1.97 6.95 -0.17
CA HIS A 139 -1.13 7.72 0.73
C HIS A 139 -1.99 8.51 1.71
N SER A 140 -2.25 7.91 2.87
CA SER A 140 -3.14 8.45 3.91
C SER A 140 -2.75 7.97 5.29
N SER A 141 -3.10 8.76 6.32
CA SER A 141 -3.21 8.26 7.69
C SER A 141 -4.59 7.67 7.89
N PHE A 142 -4.66 6.53 8.57
CA PHE A 142 -5.90 5.81 8.82
C PHE A 142 -6.12 5.64 10.32
N ILE A 143 -7.29 6.12 10.78
CA ILE A 143 -7.72 6.02 12.17
C ILE A 143 -9.04 5.26 12.28
N GLN A 144 -9.20 4.52 13.38
CA GLN A 144 -10.47 3.93 13.80
C GLN A 144 -11.10 4.79 14.88
N THR A 145 -12.37 5.14 14.70
CA THR A 145 -13.18 5.95 15.62
C THR A 145 -14.47 5.23 15.96
N GLN A 146 -15.26 5.79 16.89
CA GLN A 146 -16.63 5.34 17.15
C GLN A 146 -17.61 5.52 15.98
N TYR A 147 -17.21 6.29 14.95
CA TYR A 147 -17.99 6.52 13.74
C TYR A 147 -17.60 5.58 12.58
N GLY A 148 -16.55 4.78 12.74
CA GLY A 148 -15.90 3.96 11.71
C GLY A 148 -14.51 4.45 11.35
N GLY A 149 -13.98 3.99 10.25
CA GLY A 149 -12.65 4.36 9.75
C GLY A 149 -12.65 5.71 9.05
N ILE A 150 -11.69 6.55 9.40
CA ILE A 150 -11.46 7.85 8.74
C ILE A 150 -10.06 7.83 8.13
N LEU A 151 -9.98 8.19 6.85
CA LEU A 151 -8.71 8.32 6.14
C LEU A 151 -8.41 9.80 5.91
N PHE A 152 -7.25 10.27 6.38
CA PHE A 152 -6.74 11.60 6.06
C PHE A 152 -5.75 11.52 4.92
N SER A 153 -6.05 12.13 3.77
CA SER A 153 -5.20 12.13 2.58
C SER A 153 -4.90 13.55 2.10
N GLY A 154 -3.95 13.67 1.19
CA GLY A 154 -3.48 14.94 0.62
C GLY A 154 -1.98 14.94 0.41
N SER A 155 -1.41 16.05 -0.03
CA SER A 155 0.01 16.19 -0.37
C SER A 155 0.95 15.85 0.79
N SER A 156 2.21 15.58 0.49
CA SER A 156 3.21 15.35 1.53
C SER A 156 3.34 16.60 2.42
N GLY A 157 3.45 16.39 3.74
CA GLY A 157 3.57 17.48 4.72
C GLY A 157 2.31 18.31 4.95
N ILE A 158 1.14 17.91 4.41
CA ILE A 158 -0.13 18.60 4.59
C ILE A 158 -0.64 18.55 6.04
N GLY A 159 -0.31 17.50 6.79
CA GLY A 159 -0.74 17.31 8.17
C GLY A 159 -1.55 16.05 8.44
N LYS A 160 -1.47 15.02 7.59
CA LYS A 160 -2.18 13.74 7.76
C LYS A 160 -1.94 13.13 9.14
N SER A 161 -0.67 12.91 9.50
CA SER A 161 -0.31 12.34 10.81
C SER A 161 -0.71 13.26 11.96
N THR A 162 -0.61 14.59 11.77
CA THR A 162 -1.04 15.57 12.79
C THR A 162 -2.54 15.44 13.06
N GLN A 163 -3.37 15.32 12.03
CA GLN A 163 -4.81 15.12 12.23
C GLN A 163 -5.12 13.77 12.91
N ALA A 164 -4.41 12.71 12.55
CA ALA A 164 -4.55 11.42 13.23
C ALA A 164 -4.17 11.50 14.71
N ASP A 165 -3.08 12.19 15.06
CA ASP A 165 -2.64 12.41 16.44
C ASP A 165 -3.65 13.25 17.23
N LEU A 166 -4.20 14.32 16.65
CA LEU A 166 -5.25 15.14 17.28
C LEU A 166 -6.50 14.31 17.58
N TRP A 167 -6.93 13.45 16.65
CA TRP A 167 -8.07 12.56 16.89
C TRP A 167 -7.80 11.54 17.98
N ARG A 168 -6.58 11.02 18.07
CA ARG A 168 -6.17 10.16 19.17
C ARG A 168 -6.22 10.90 20.50
N GLU A 169 -5.69 12.12 20.57
CA GLU A 169 -5.61 12.93 21.78
C GLU A 169 -6.99 13.35 22.28
N TYR A 170 -7.84 13.89 21.39
CA TYR A 170 -9.11 14.51 21.80
C TYR A 170 -10.33 13.58 21.72
N CYS A 171 -10.26 12.49 20.99
CA CYS A 171 -11.37 11.57 20.79
C CYS A 171 -11.05 10.11 21.11
N GLY A 172 -9.81 9.80 21.55
CA GLY A 172 -9.40 8.43 21.83
C GLY A 172 -9.38 7.51 20.61
N ALA A 173 -9.25 8.09 19.40
CA ALA A 173 -9.17 7.31 18.17
C ALA A 173 -7.88 6.48 18.16
N GLU A 174 -7.93 5.30 17.55
CA GLU A 174 -6.77 4.47 17.36
C GLU A 174 -6.18 4.69 15.95
N ILE A 175 -4.87 4.91 15.86
CA ILE A 175 -4.17 5.05 14.58
C ILE A 175 -3.77 3.66 14.11
N LEU A 176 -4.31 3.20 12.98
CA LEU A 176 -4.04 1.88 12.43
C LEU A 176 -2.92 1.90 11.39
N ASN A 177 -2.79 3.01 10.65
CA ASN A 177 -1.68 3.21 9.71
C ASN A 177 -1.38 4.70 9.55
N GLY A 178 -0.12 5.05 9.35
CA GLY A 178 0.31 6.45 9.26
C GLY A 178 0.70 6.94 7.87
N ASP A 179 0.79 6.04 6.85
CA ASP A 179 1.35 6.43 5.57
C ASP A 179 0.67 5.78 4.35
N ARG A 180 0.54 4.44 4.33
CA ARG A 180 0.01 3.68 3.19
C ARG A 180 -1.13 2.79 3.60
N THR A 181 -2.34 3.33 3.52
CA THR A 181 -3.57 2.59 3.81
C THR A 181 -3.98 1.75 2.62
N ILE A 182 -4.30 0.48 2.85
CA ILE A 182 -4.87 -0.39 1.82
C ILE A 182 -6.38 -0.29 1.89
N ILE A 183 -7.03 -0.06 0.74
CA ILE A 183 -8.48 0.07 0.60
C ILE A 183 -8.98 -1.07 -0.26
N ARG A 184 -9.98 -1.81 0.23
CA ARG A 184 -10.55 -2.95 -0.47
C ARG A 184 -12.04 -3.06 -0.22
N LYS A 185 -12.81 -3.37 -1.27
CA LYS A 185 -14.23 -3.74 -1.11
C LYS A 185 -14.33 -5.23 -0.79
N LYS A 186 -14.95 -5.56 0.34
CA LYS A 186 -15.18 -6.94 0.76
C LYS A 186 -16.60 -7.07 1.30
N ASP A 187 -17.30 -8.09 0.86
CA ASP A 187 -18.70 -8.35 1.26
C ASP A 187 -19.59 -7.09 1.07
N PHE A 188 -19.42 -6.44 -0.09
CA PHE A 188 -20.09 -5.18 -0.50
C PHE A 188 -19.75 -3.95 0.34
N VAL A 189 -18.80 -4.03 1.27
CA VAL A 189 -18.39 -2.93 2.16
C VAL A 189 -16.97 -2.50 1.84
N TRP A 190 -16.75 -1.19 1.75
CA TRP A 190 -15.41 -0.64 1.64
C TRP A 190 -14.71 -0.63 3.00
N LYS A 191 -13.59 -1.33 3.08
CA LYS A 191 -12.75 -1.41 4.28
C LYS A 191 -11.39 -0.81 4.03
N ALA A 192 -10.86 -0.14 5.05
CA ALA A 192 -9.47 0.27 5.14
C ALA A 192 -8.71 -0.71 6.02
N TYR A 193 -7.50 -1.02 5.62
CA TYR A 193 -6.59 -1.95 6.29
C TYR A 193 -5.29 -1.24 6.63
N GLY A 194 -4.75 -1.53 7.79
CA GLY A 194 -3.37 -1.18 8.09
C GLY A 194 -2.41 -1.98 7.21
N SER A 195 -1.22 -1.44 7.03
CA SER A 195 -0.19 -2.05 6.22
C SER A 195 1.17 -2.03 6.94
N PRO A 196 2.14 -2.86 6.54
CA PRO A 196 3.49 -2.80 7.11
C PRO A 196 4.27 -1.54 6.70
N TYR A 197 3.69 -0.68 5.86
CA TYR A 197 4.29 0.57 5.41
C TYR A 197 3.71 1.76 6.19
N ALA A 198 4.42 2.19 7.22
CA ALA A 198 3.98 3.23 8.16
C ALA A 198 4.68 4.58 7.96
N GLY A 199 5.60 4.69 7.00
CA GLY A 199 6.45 5.86 6.84
C GLY A 199 7.23 6.17 8.14
N SER A 200 7.33 7.43 8.49
CA SER A 200 7.98 7.87 9.74
C SER A 200 7.08 7.78 10.98
N SER A 201 5.81 7.41 10.83
CA SER A 201 4.84 7.42 11.94
C SER A 201 4.99 6.25 12.91
N GLY A 202 5.50 5.10 12.44
CA GLY A 202 5.61 3.87 13.24
C GLY A 202 4.28 3.16 13.54
N TYR A 203 3.15 3.58 12.94
CA TYR A 203 1.85 2.95 13.12
C TYR A 203 1.59 1.91 12.02
N TYR A 204 1.73 0.63 12.36
CA TYR A 204 1.53 -0.52 11.47
C TYR A 204 0.72 -1.62 12.17
N VAL A 205 -0.59 -1.47 12.18
CA VAL A 205 -1.51 -2.40 12.87
C VAL A 205 -2.21 -3.27 11.83
N ASN A 206 -2.12 -4.61 11.98
CA ASN A 206 -2.81 -5.55 11.09
C ASN A 206 -4.28 -5.69 11.48
N ARG A 207 -5.05 -4.65 11.22
CA ARG A 207 -6.50 -4.61 11.42
C ARG A 207 -7.17 -3.81 10.32
N SER A 208 -8.48 -4.03 10.18
CA SER A 208 -9.32 -3.32 9.24
C SER A 208 -10.57 -2.79 9.92
N THR A 209 -11.14 -1.74 9.35
CA THR A 209 -12.48 -1.28 9.70
C THR A 209 -13.20 -0.75 8.45
N GLU A 210 -14.52 -0.72 8.51
CA GLU A 210 -15.35 -0.08 7.50
C GLU A 210 -15.03 1.41 7.39
N ILE A 211 -14.90 1.91 6.16
CA ILE A 211 -14.60 3.31 5.90
C ILE A 211 -15.87 4.14 6.07
N ARG A 212 -15.85 5.08 7.00
CA ARG A 212 -16.90 6.07 7.16
C ARG A 212 -16.78 7.19 6.13
N CYS A 213 -15.56 7.72 5.96
CA CYS A 213 -15.30 8.80 5.00
C CYS A 213 -13.79 8.95 4.71
N ILE A 214 -13.51 9.67 3.64
CA ILE A 214 -12.14 10.08 3.28
C ILE A 214 -12.07 11.61 3.33
N ILE A 215 -11.05 12.12 4.01
CA ILE A 215 -10.84 13.55 4.25
C ILE A 215 -9.61 14.01 3.48
N LEU A 216 -9.81 14.89 2.52
CA LEU A 216 -8.74 15.54 1.76
C LEU A 216 -8.37 16.84 2.45
N LEU A 217 -7.18 16.88 3.03
CA LEU A 217 -6.71 17.98 3.86
C LEU A 217 -6.17 19.16 3.03
N GLU A 218 -6.48 20.35 3.49
CA GLU A 218 -5.92 21.62 3.04
C GLU A 218 -5.51 22.46 4.26
N LYS A 219 -4.36 23.14 4.21
CA LYS A 219 -3.93 24.00 5.31
C LYS A 219 -4.76 25.27 5.37
N SER A 220 -5.25 25.61 6.55
CA SER A 220 -5.96 26.87 6.83
C SER A 220 -5.96 27.13 8.33
N GLU A 221 -6.06 28.39 8.73
CA GLU A 221 -6.31 28.78 10.12
C GLU A 221 -7.80 28.62 10.47
N ASP A 222 -8.67 28.79 9.48
CA ASP A 222 -10.12 28.57 9.63
C ASP A 222 -10.50 27.15 9.20
N CYS A 223 -11.31 26.51 10.07
CA CYS A 223 -11.82 25.18 9.78
C CYS A 223 -13.14 25.29 8.99
N ARG A 224 -13.15 24.71 7.80
CA ARG A 224 -14.35 24.50 6.99
C ARG A 224 -14.26 23.17 6.25
N ILE A 225 -15.39 22.50 6.12
CA ILE A 225 -15.48 21.21 5.46
C ILE A 225 -16.63 21.22 4.45
N CYS A 226 -16.42 20.62 3.29
CA CYS A 226 -17.47 20.41 2.31
C CYS A 226 -17.33 19.02 1.67
N LYS A 227 -18.48 18.40 1.37
CA LYS A 227 -18.53 17.17 0.59
C LYS A 227 -18.13 17.48 -0.85
N LEU A 228 -17.33 16.61 -1.44
CA LEU A 228 -16.94 16.72 -2.83
C LEU A 228 -17.90 15.94 -3.72
N GLU A 229 -18.09 16.45 -4.93
CA GLU A 229 -18.71 15.68 -6.00
C GLU A 229 -17.78 14.55 -6.46
N PRO A 230 -18.32 13.40 -6.88
CA PRO A 230 -17.53 12.23 -7.24
C PRO A 230 -16.40 12.50 -8.24
N ALA A 231 -16.63 13.34 -9.23
CA ALA A 231 -15.62 13.66 -10.24
C ALA A 231 -14.42 14.43 -9.66
N GLU A 232 -14.65 15.40 -8.76
CA GLU A 232 -13.59 16.12 -8.07
C GLU A 232 -12.86 15.21 -7.08
N ALA A 233 -13.60 14.40 -6.32
CA ALA A 233 -13.06 13.41 -5.39
C ALA A 233 -12.14 12.42 -6.10
N PHE A 234 -12.56 11.91 -7.27
CA PHE A 234 -11.77 11.02 -8.11
C PHE A 234 -10.41 11.61 -8.46
N GLY A 235 -10.39 12.81 -9.07
CA GLY A 235 -9.13 13.43 -9.51
C GLY A 235 -8.14 13.67 -8.37
N ARG A 236 -8.65 14.09 -7.20
CA ARG A 236 -7.83 14.36 -6.02
C ARG A 236 -7.31 13.09 -5.35
N LEU A 237 -8.14 12.05 -5.25
CA LEU A 237 -7.73 10.76 -4.67
C LEU A 237 -6.76 10.02 -5.59
N TYR A 238 -6.97 10.06 -6.92
CA TYR A 238 -6.07 9.45 -7.89
C TYR A 238 -4.62 9.91 -7.72
N ALA A 239 -4.42 11.21 -7.45
CA ALA A 239 -3.10 11.78 -7.20
C ALA A 239 -2.43 11.24 -5.91
N GLY A 240 -3.19 10.68 -4.98
CA GLY A 240 -2.70 10.07 -3.74
C GLY A 240 -2.55 8.55 -3.80
N LEU A 241 -2.98 7.89 -4.88
CA LEU A 241 -2.84 6.45 -5.06
C LEU A 241 -1.43 6.08 -5.52
N ILE A 242 -1.00 4.87 -5.15
CA ILE A 242 0.18 4.26 -5.74
C ILE A 242 -0.23 3.62 -7.07
N VAL A 243 0.25 4.18 -8.18
CA VAL A 243 -0.15 3.79 -9.54
C VAL A 243 1.05 3.41 -10.38
N ASN A 244 1.00 2.24 -11.00
CA ASN A 244 1.96 1.81 -12.02
C ASN A 244 1.58 2.40 -13.38
N THR A 245 2.08 3.60 -13.69
CA THR A 245 1.71 4.37 -14.89
C THR A 245 2.17 3.75 -16.21
N TRP A 246 3.09 2.80 -16.16
CA TRP A 246 3.60 2.04 -17.31
C TRP A 246 2.71 0.85 -17.71
N ASN A 247 1.75 0.46 -16.87
CA ASN A 247 0.88 -0.69 -17.10
C ASN A 247 -0.56 -0.25 -17.36
N GLN A 248 -0.97 -0.29 -18.62
CA GLN A 248 -2.32 0.15 -19.04
C GLN A 248 -3.44 -0.63 -18.33
N ARG A 249 -3.30 -1.98 -18.20
CA ARG A 249 -4.30 -2.79 -17.50
C ARG A 249 -4.40 -2.46 -16.01
N TYR A 250 -3.27 -2.08 -15.41
CA TYR A 250 -3.25 -1.61 -14.03
C TYR A 250 -4.02 -0.30 -13.89
N ILE A 251 -3.78 0.66 -14.81
CA ILE A 251 -4.46 1.96 -14.83
C ILE A 251 -5.97 1.78 -14.98
N GLU A 252 -6.42 0.96 -15.93
CA GLU A 252 -7.83 0.69 -16.16
C GLU A 252 -8.50 0.13 -14.89
N ARG A 253 -7.91 -0.88 -14.27
CA ARG A 253 -8.47 -1.55 -13.10
C ARG A 253 -8.49 -0.67 -11.86
N ILE A 254 -7.42 0.11 -11.59
CA ILE A 254 -7.39 1.01 -10.43
C ILE A 254 -8.35 2.19 -10.61
N THR A 255 -8.53 2.64 -11.85
CA THR A 255 -9.51 3.67 -12.23
C THR A 255 -10.93 3.20 -11.94
N GLU A 256 -11.28 1.98 -12.35
CA GLU A 256 -12.59 1.35 -12.08
C GLU A 256 -12.84 1.24 -10.57
N LEU A 257 -11.87 0.75 -9.80
CA LEU A 257 -11.99 0.63 -8.35
C LEU A 257 -12.18 1.98 -7.67
N LEU A 258 -11.41 3.00 -8.07
CA LEU A 258 -11.54 4.34 -7.52
C LEU A 258 -12.88 4.98 -7.89
N GLN A 259 -13.35 4.79 -9.12
CA GLN A 259 -14.66 5.27 -9.55
C GLN A 259 -15.79 4.70 -8.67
N ASN A 260 -15.77 3.38 -8.45
CA ASN A 260 -16.74 2.74 -7.58
C ASN A 260 -16.64 3.27 -6.14
N LEU A 261 -15.44 3.50 -5.62
CA LEU A 261 -15.24 4.02 -4.27
C LEU A 261 -15.85 5.43 -4.10
N VAL A 262 -15.59 6.35 -5.03
CA VAL A 262 -16.08 7.75 -4.89
C VAL A 262 -17.57 7.89 -5.13
N LEU A 263 -18.20 6.93 -5.80
CA LEU A 263 -19.65 6.86 -5.95
C LEU A 263 -20.36 6.35 -4.68
N GLU A 264 -19.69 5.51 -3.90
CA GLU A 264 -20.28 4.82 -2.75
C GLU A 264 -19.87 5.44 -1.40
N LEU A 265 -18.70 6.08 -1.31
CA LEU A 265 -18.21 6.67 -0.06
C LEU A 265 -18.15 8.19 -0.10
N PRO A 266 -18.50 8.86 0.99
CA PRO A 266 -18.36 10.30 1.08
C PRO A 266 -16.89 10.70 1.18
N VAL A 267 -16.50 11.64 0.31
CA VAL A 267 -15.18 12.28 0.31
C VAL A 267 -15.37 13.76 0.61
N TYR A 268 -14.60 14.28 1.56
CA TYR A 268 -14.68 15.67 1.99
C TYR A 268 -13.39 16.40 1.72
N ARG A 269 -13.49 17.64 1.32
CA ARG A 269 -12.40 18.61 1.38
C ARG A 269 -12.46 19.34 2.71
N PHE A 270 -11.35 19.34 3.43
CA PHE A 270 -11.27 19.91 4.77
C PHE A 270 -10.11 20.89 4.86
N TRP A 271 -10.44 22.18 4.90
CA TRP A 271 -9.51 23.22 5.31
C TRP A 271 -9.45 23.22 6.82
N CYS A 272 -8.27 23.05 7.40
CA CYS A 272 -8.17 22.87 8.83
C CYS A 272 -6.86 23.42 9.42
N SER A 273 -6.98 23.86 10.67
CA SER A 273 -5.90 24.16 11.58
C SER A 273 -5.25 22.87 12.13
N LYS A 274 -4.21 23.04 12.92
CA LYS A 274 -3.51 21.93 13.60
C LYS A 274 -3.80 21.92 15.10
N ASP A 275 -5.08 22.05 15.48
CA ASP A 275 -5.54 22.13 16.86
C ASP A 275 -6.89 21.42 17.05
N LYS A 276 -7.42 21.51 18.26
CA LYS A 276 -8.68 20.90 18.67
C LYS A 276 -9.88 21.35 17.82
N LYS A 277 -9.87 22.59 17.28
CA LYS A 277 -10.96 23.11 16.45
C LYS A 277 -11.17 22.26 15.20
N ALA A 278 -10.09 21.73 14.61
CA ALA A 278 -10.18 20.81 13.48
C ALA A 278 -10.92 19.52 13.85
N VAL A 279 -10.60 18.93 15.01
CA VAL A 279 -11.29 17.72 15.50
C VAL A 279 -12.76 18.00 15.75
N GLU A 280 -13.10 19.10 16.44
CA GLU A 280 -14.48 19.49 16.75
C GLU A 280 -15.31 19.72 15.47
N THR A 281 -14.73 20.38 14.46
CA THR A 281 -15.40 20.63 13.18
C THR A 281 -15.77 19.35 12.47
N LEU A 282 -14.83 18.39 12.33
CA LEU A 282 -15.11 17.12 11.67
C LEU A 282 -16.05 16.24 12.51
N LYS A 283 -15.88 16.24 13.84
CA LYS A 283 -16.75 15.49 14.75
C LYS A 283 -18.21 15.93 14.63
N ASN A 284 -18.48 17.24 14.64
CA ASN A 284 -19.82 17.80 14.49
C ASN A 284 -20.48 17.38 13.17
N LEU A 285 -19.71 17.32 12.06
CA LEU A 285 -20.21 16.81 10.79
C LEU A 285 -20.64 15.34 10.90
N LEU A 286 -19.78 14.49 11.48
CA LEU A 286 -20.05 13.05 11.61
C LEU A 286 -21.23 12.75 12.54
N GLU A 287 -21.41 13.54 13.60
CA GLU A 287 -22.55 13.44 14.51
C GLU A 287 -23.86 13.83 13.82
N LYS A 288 -23.84 14.91 13.03
CA LYS A 288 -25.01 15.34 12.26
C LYS A 288 -25.42 14.28 11.23
N GLU A 289 -24.48 13.77 10.44
CA GLU A 289 -24.77 12.72 9.46
C GLU A 289 -25.28 11.41 10.07
N LYS A 290 -24.89 11.11 11.31
CA LYS A 290 -25.40 9.95 12.06
C LYS A 290 -26.84 10.17 12.54
N ALA A 291 -27.24 11.40 12.78
CA ALA A 291 -28.61 11.74 13.20
C ALA A 291 -29.58 11.79 12.02
N ASP A 292 -29.09 12.12 10.82
CA ASP A 292 -29.88 12.28 9.59
C ASP A 292 -30.09 10.97 8.81
N GLY A 293 -29.36 9.88 9.13
CA GLY A 293 -29.42 8.57 8.48
C GLY A 293 -29.89 7.45 9.40
#